data_15a9dadd87772ccec6a73bef18a71a36
#
_entry.id   15a9dadd87772ccec6a73bef18a71a36
#
_cell.length_a   1.000
_cell.length_b   1.000
_cell.length_c   1.000
_cell.angle_alpha   90.00
_cell.angle_beta   90.00
_cell.angle_gamma   90.00
#
_symmetry.space_group_name_H-M   'P 1'
#
loop_
_entity.id
_entity.type
_entity.pdbx_description
1 polymer ?
#
loop_
_entity_poly.entity_id
_entity_poly.type
_entity_poly.pdbx_seq_one_letter_code
_entity_poly.pdbx_strand_id
1 'polypeptide(L)'
;MTAIEKPGVSIPDSKPQVHKSVGTLVNLILILLLIAGAVTFGFYKMNQKVDEVVVSNKVIQAFALKSSQQTTLLKIIDEKIGTRATIKSKVLLTQTIISICDLKKIDVSLACGLIDVESSWNPDITSEANAKGLMQVLPSTARSYLRLERIDYKESTLYDPVINVIVGLSFLADLHAAHVEAGYEKEDSYEISLHSYFWGQSNTAMLYGKKDSRVNTPNMSYPIRVMERAKFYKEKGL
;
A
#
# COMPACT_ATOMS: atom_id res chain seq x y z
N MET A 1 18.12 10.78 -118.84
CA MET A 1 18.85 10.73 -117.60
C MET A 1 17.79 10.92 -116.49
N THR A 2 17.36 9.83 -115.96
CA THR A 2 16.26 9.72 -114.94
C THR A 2 16.88 9.66 -113.57
N ALA A 3 16.51 10.62 -112.72
CA ALA A 3 16.88 10.65 -111.28
C ALA A 3 16.00 9.71 -110.50
N ILE A 4 16.63 8.84 -109.69
CA ILE A 4 15.99 7.87 -108.85
C ILE A 4 15.79 8.55 -107.48
N GLU A 5 14.52 8.76 -107.08
CA GLU A 5 14.15 9.17 -105.71
C GLU A 5 14.27 8.00 -104.74
N LYS A 6 14.93 8.22 -103.58
CA LYS A 6 14.99 7.25 -102.50
C LYS A 6 13.79 7.45 -101.55
N PRO A 7 13.12 6.39 -101.13
CA PRO A 7 12.01 6.53 -100.19
C PRO A 7 12.52 6.90 -98.79
N GLY A 8 11.88 7.96 -98.18
CA GLY A 8 12.14 8.39 -96.86
C GLY A 8 11.59 7.36 -95.80
N VAL A 9 12.48 6.90 -94.93
CA VAL A 9 12.10 6.10 -93.76
C VAL A 9 11.61 7.04 -92.65
N SER A 10 10.33 7.00 -92.37
CA SER A 10 9.76 7.64 -91.22
C SER A 10 10.05 6.82 -89.96
N ILE A 11 10.81 7.37 -89.01
CA ILE A 11 11.05 6.79 -87.68
C ILE A 11 9.83 7.16 -86.82
N PRO A 12 9.14 6.16 -86.23
CA PRO A 12 8.05 6.47 -85.28
C PRO A 12 8.65 7.04 -84.02
N ASP A 13 8.15 8.24 -83.59
CA ASP A 13 8.51 8.95 -82.37
C ASP A 13 7.82 8.25 -81.17
N SER A 14 8.43 7.16 -80.69
CA SER A 14 8.00 6.42 -79.51
C SER A 14 8.50 7.17 -78.24
N LYS A 15 7.78 8.19 -77.80
CA LYS A 15 7.99 8.69 -76.46
C LYS A 15 7.63 7.64 -75.42
N PRO A 16 8.51 7.37 -74.46
CA PRO A 16 8.31 6.23 -73.53
C PRO A 16 7.12 6.51 -72.62
N GLN A 17 6.10 5.66 -72.62
CA GLN A 17 4.97 5.67 -71.65
C GLN A 17 5.39 5.34 -70.22
N VAL A 18 6.67 5.15 -69.93
CA VAL A 18 7.23 4.76 -68.64
C VAL A 18 7.05 5.83 -67.54
N HIS A 19 7.01 7.13 -67.90
CA HIS A 19 6.92 8.18 -66.91
C HIS A 19 5.55 8.30 -66.21
N LYS A 20 4.44 7.89 -66.82
CA LYS A 20 3.11 7.96 -66.20
C LYS A 20 2.88 6.81 -65.16
N SER A 21 3.45 5.64 -65.40
CA SER A 21 3.28 4.49 -64.48
C SER A 21 4.07 4.66 -63.19
N VAL A 22 5.28 5.25 -63.23
CA VAL A 22 6.11 5.50 -62.05
C VAL A 22 5.47 6.53 -61.09
N GLY A 23 4.93 7.62 -61.64
CA GLY A 23 4.25 8.62 -60.84
C GLY A 23 3.00 8.08 -60.13
N THR A 24 2.24 7.20 -60.79
CA THR A 24 1.07 6.54 -60.21
C THR A 24 1.47 5.58 -59.10
N LEU A 25 2.56 4.82 -59.24
CA LEU A 25 3.08 3.91 -58.23
C LEU A 25 3.59 4.67 -56.99
N VAL A 26 4.31 5.76 -57.18
CA VAL A 26 4.80 6.64 -56.11
C VAL A 26 3.61 7.23 -55.30
N ASN A 27 2.59 7.72 -55.98
CA ASN A 27 1.40 8.24 -55.30
C ASN A 27 0.66 7.15 -54.53
N LEU A 28 0.57 5.91 -55.05
CA LEU A 28 -0.04 4.80 -54.35
C LEU A 28 0.73 4.44 -53.06
N ILE A 29 2.06 4.41 -53.14
CA ILE A 29 2.93 4.17 -51.98
C ILE A 29 2.74 5.26 -50.93
N LEU A 30 2.69 6.54 -51.32
CA LEU A 30 2.45 7.65 -50.39
C LEU A 30 1.09 7.56 -49.69
N ILE A 31 0.04 7.19 -50.45
CA ILE A 31 -1.28 6.96 -49.86
C ILE A 31 -1.27 5.81 -48.85
N LEU A 32 -0.62 4.71 -49.17
CA LEU A 32 -0.50 3.57 -48.24
C LEU A 32 0.29 3.92 -46.99
N LEU A 33 1.34 4.72 -47.09
CA LEU A 33 2.10 5.23 -45.92
C LEU A 33 1.26 6.18 -45.05
N LEU A 34 0.44 7.03 -45.63
CA LEU A 34 -0.48 7.90 -44.91
C LEU A 34 -1.57 7.09 -44.16
N ILE A 35 -2.12 6.07 -44.82
CA ILE A 35 -3.10 5.16 -44.21
C ILE A 35 -2.45 4.40 -43.06
N ALA A 36 -1.26 3.83 -43.25
CA ALA A 36 -0.51 3.13 -42.20
C ALA A 36 -0.22 4.05 -41.01
N GLY A 37 0.22 5.29 -41.27
CA GLY A 37 0.43 6.31 -40.25
C GLY A 37 -0.84 6.66 -39.48
N ALA A 38 -1.97 6.83 -40.16
CA ALA A 38 -3.26 7.09 -39.50
C ALA A 38 -3.74 5.92 -38.64
N VAL A 39 -3.55 4.70 -39.13
CA VAL A 39 -3.89 3.47 -38.37
C VAL A 39 -3.01 3.34 -37.13
N THR A 40 -1.68 3.48 -37.26
CA THR A 40 -0.77 3.43 -36.12
C THR A 40 -1.04 4.51 -35.09
N PHE A 41 -1.32 5.74 -35.54
CA PHE A 41 -1.70 6.83 -34.66
C PHE A 41 -3.06 6.57 -33.95
N GLY A 42 -4.01 5.98 -34.66
CA GLY A 42 -5.29 5.56 -34.07
C GLY A 42 -5.11 4.49 -32.98
N PHE A 43 -4.29 3.48 -33.23
CA PHE A 43 -3.93 2.46 -32.23
C PHE A 43 -3.21 3.06 -31.02
N TYR A 44 -2.27 3.97 -31.23
CA TYR A 44 -1.58 4.67 -30.16
C TYR A 44 -2.54 5.46 -29.25
N LYS A 45 -3.44 6.24 -29.86
CA LYS A 45 -4.50 6.99 -29.13
C LYS A 45 -5.45 6.07 -28.38
N MET A 46 -5.83 4.94 -28.98
CA MET A 46 -6.69 3.95 -28.34
C MET A 46 -6.01 3.32 -27.13
N ASN A 47 -4.74 2.93 -27.24
CA ASN A 47 -3.97 2.39 -26.13
C ASN A 47 -3.85 3.39 -24.96
N GLN A 48 -3.58 4.68 -25.24
CA GLN A 48 -3.58 5.70 -24.18
C GLN A 48 -4.93 5.80 -23.44
N LYS A 49 -6.04 5.74 -24.16
CA LYS A 49 -7.38 5.73 -23.51
C LYS A 49 -7.64 4.48 -22.68
N VAL A 50 -7.16 3.33 -23.13
CA VAL A 50 -7.27 2.06 -22.37
C VAL A 50 -6.46 2.17 -21.09
N ASP A 51 -5.23 2.68 -21.14
CA ASP A 51 -4.39 2.86 -19.95
C ASP A 51 -5.04 3.84 -18.94
N GLU A 52 -5.60 4.94 -19.42
CA GLU A 52 -6.32 5.92 -18.59
C GLU A 52 -7.54 5.29 -17.89
N VAL A 53 -8.33 4.50 -18.60
CA VAL A 53 -9.49 3.79 -18.04
C VAL A 53 -9.05 2.73 -17.02
N VAL A 54 -7.97 1.99 -17.29
CA VAL A 54 -7.43 0.99 -16.36
C VAL A 54 -6.92 1.64 -15.07
N VAL A 55 -6.21 2.76 -15.18
CA VAL A 55 -5.74 3.51 -14.01
C VAL A 55 -6.94 4.06 -13.21
N SER A 56 -7.93 4.65 -13.89
CA SER A 56 -9.15 5.16 -13.24
C SER A 56 -9.91 4.06 -12.50
N ASN A 57 -10.08 2.89 -13.10
CA ASN A 57 -10.73 1.75 -12.45
C ASN A 57 -9.96 1.26 -11.21
N LYS A 58 -8.63 1.19 -11.28
CA LYS A 58 -7.80 0.83 -10.12
C LYS A 58 -7.97 1.82 -8.96
N VAL A 59 -8.01 3.12 -9.26
CA VAL A 59 -8.23 4.17 -8.26
C VAL A 59 -9.62 4.05 -7.63
N ILE A 60 -10.65 3.83 -8.43
CA ILE A 60 -12.01 3.64 -7.93
C ILE A 60 -12.12 2.40 -7.04
N GLN A 61 -11.51 1.29 -7.43
CA GLN A 61 -11.49 0.06 -6.63
C GLN A 61 -10.73 0.26 -5.31
N ALA A 62 -9.58 0.93 -5.33
CA ALA A 62 -8.82 1.24 -4.12
C ALA A 62 -9.61 2.14 -3.16
N PHE A 63 -10.32 3.15 -3.69
CA PHE A 63 -11.18 4.02 -2.90
C PHE A 63 -12.36 3.26 -2.28
N ALA A 64 -13.02 2.40 -3.04
CA ALA A 64 -14.13 1.58 -2.58
C ALA A 64 -13.69 0.61 -1.48
N LEU A 65 -12.52 -0.03 -1.65
CA LEU A 65 -11.94 -0.93 -0.65
C LEU A 65 -11.62 -0.17 0.65
N LYS A 66 -11.01 1.00 0.56
CA LYS A 66 -10.67 1.83 1.73
C LYS A 66 -11.93 2.32 2.45
N SER A 67 -12.99 2.69 1.72
CA SER A 67 -14.28 3.06 2.28
C SER A 67 -14.96 1.89 2.99
N SER A 68 -14.90 0.68 2.43
CA SER A 68 -15.41 -0.54 3.04
C SER A 68 -14.67 -0.88 4.32
N GLN A 69 -13.34 -0.85 4.31
CA GLN A 69 -12.49 -1.08 5.47
C GLN A 69 -12.78 -0.08 6.60
N GLN A 70 -12.95 1.20 6.27
CA GLN A 70 -13.29 2.24 7.23
C GLN A 70 -14.65 1.98 7.89
N THR A 71 -15.66 1.58 7.11
CA THR A 71 -16.99 1.26 7.62
C THR A 71 -16.95 0.04 8.52
N THR A 72 -16.24 -1.01 8.13
CA THR A 72 -16.06 -2.22 8.93
C THR A 72 -15.36 -1.93 10.26
N LEU A 73 -14.26 -1.17 10.23
CA LEU A 73 -13.52 -0.82 11.44
C LEU A 73 -14.36 0.05 12.38
N LEU A 74 -15.10 1.03 11.86
CA LEU A 74 -15.98 1.86 12.68
C LEU A 74 -17.05 1.02 13.40
N LYS A 75 -17.64 0.04 12.70
CA LYS A 75 -18.60 -0.89 13.29
C LYS A 75 -17.98 -1.73 14.41
N ILE A 76 -16.78 -2.25 14.21
CA ILE A 76 -16.04 -3.00 15.23
C ILE A 76 -15.76 -2.12 16.44
N ILE A 77 -15.27 -0.89 16.24
CA ILE A 77 -14.99 0.06 17.32
C ILE A 77 -16.28 0.41 18.08
N ASP A 78 -17.39 0.59 17.38
CA ASP A 78 -18.68 0.88 18.01
C ASP A 78 -19.16 -0.28 18.89
N GLU A 79 -19.07 -1.51 18.39
CA GLU A 79 -19.41 -2.73 19.15
C GLU A 79 -18.50 -2.94 20.37
N LYS A 80 -17.18 -2.74 20.22
CA LYS A 80 -16.17 -3.03 21.23
C LYS A 80 -16.07 -1.95 22.32
N ILE A 81 -16.05 -0.69 21.95
CA ILE A 81 -15.94 0.43 22.87
C ILE A 81 -17.30 0.78 23.51
N GLY A 82 -18.39 0.60 22.75
CA GLY A 82 -19.75 0.83 23.25
C GLY A 82 -19.94 2.29 23.70
N THR A 83 -20.54 2.50 24.86
CA THR A 83 -20.84 3.82 25.42
C THR A 83 -19.65 4.54 26.05
N ARG A 84 -18.48 3.91 26.13
CA ARG A 84 -17.25 4.51 26.69
C ARG A 84 -16.67 5.64 25.85
N ALA A 85 -17.11 5.78 24.60
CA ALA A 85 -16.70 6.88 23.73
C ALA A 85 -17.87 7.41 22.92
N THR A 86 -17.81 8.72 22.59
CA THR A 86 -18.79 9.34 21.69
C THR A 86 -18.59 8.85 20.25
N ILE A 87 -19.63 8.97 19.42
CA ILE A 87 -19.52 8.61 17.99
C ILE A 87 -18.43 9.42 17.29
N LYS A 88 -18.26 10.70 17.64
CA LYS A 88 -17.20 11.55 17.11
C LYS A 88 -15.81 10.98 17.43
N SER A 89 -15.59 10.55 18.69
CA SER A 89 -14.33 9.94 19.11
C SER A 89 -14.07 8.62 18.40
N LYS A 90 -15.09 7.80 18.18
CA LYS A 90 -14.99 6.52 17.44
C LYS A 90 -14.63 6.74 15.97
N VAL A 91 -15.24 7.72 15.32
CA VAL A 91 -14.90 8.11 13.94
C VAL A 91 -13.45 8.57 13.84
N LEU A 92 -13.02 9.44 14.78
CA LEU A 92 -11.64 9.93 14.81
C LEU A 92 -10.65 8.77 15.04
N LEU A 93 -10.95 7.88 15.99
CA LEU A 93 -10.13 6.69 16.24
C LEU A 93 -10.02 5.79 15.01
N THR A 94 -11.14 5.55 14.31
CA THR A 94 -11.16 4.78 13.05
C THR A 94 -10.23 5.38 12.01
N GLN A 95 -10.35 6.68 11.77
CA GLN A 95 -9.51 7.40 10.82
C GLN A 95 -8.04 7.37 11.22
N THR A 96 -7.76 7.51 12.51
CA THR A 96 -6.39 7.47 13.05
C THR A 96 -5.75 6.10 12.84
N ILE A 97 -6.43 5.00 13.20
CA ILE A 97 -5.90 3.65 12.98
C ILE A 97 -5.55 3.44 11.52
N ILE A 98 -6.48 3.72 10.60
CA ILE A 98 -6.24 3.54 9.16
C ILE A 98 -5.08 4.41 8.68
N SER A 99 -5.04 5.69 9.07
CA SER A 99 -4.00 6.62 8.63
C SER A 99 -2.61 6.24 9.12
N ILE A 100 -2.48 5.83 10.37
CA ILE A 100 -1.19 5.39 10.92
C ILE A 100 -0.77 4.05 10.31
N CYS A 101 -1.70 3.12 10.12
CA CYS A 101 -1.43 1.85 9.46
C CYS A 101 -0.94 2.05 8.01
N ASP A 102 -1.60 2.93 7.24
CA ASP A 102 -1.16 3.31 5.89
C ASP A 102 0.24 3.93 5.89
N LEU A 103 0.49 4.87 6.80
CA LEU A 103 1.76 5.58 6.93
C LEU A 103 2.91 4.64 7.32
N LYS A 104 2.66 3.78 8.28
CA LYS A 104 3.67 2.87 8.87
C LYS A 104 3.73 1.51 8.18
N LYS A 105 2.86 1.26 7.19
CA LYS A 105 2.77 -0.01 6.45
C LYS A 105 2.44 -1.21 7.35
N ILE A 106 1.61 -0.97 8.36
CA ILE A 106 1.05 -2.00 9.25
C ILE A 106 -0.30 -2.45 8.67
N ASP A 107 -0.57 -3.76 8.69
CA ASP A 107 -1.90 -4.27 8.37
C ASP A 107 -2.91 -3.82 9.45
N VAL A 108 -4.06 -3.27 9.02
CA VAL A 108 -5.11 -2.80 9.95
C VAL A 108 -5.63 -3.94 10.82
N SER A 109 -5.70 -5.15 10.27
CA SER A 109 -6.10 -6.34 11.04
C SER A 109 -5.10 -6.67 12.15
N LEU A 110 -3.79 -6.48 11.90
CA LEU A 110 -2.74 -6.65 12.91
C LEU A 110 -2.87 -5.61 14.03
N ALA A 111 -3.09 -4.36 13.68
CA ALA A 111 -3.33 -3.29 14.66
C ALA A 111 -4.55 -3.61 15.56
N CYS A 112 -5.65 -4.06 14.95
CA CYS A 112 -6.86 -4.47 15.69
C CYS A 112 -6.60 -5.70 16.56
N GLY A 113 -5.85 -6.68 16.08
CA GLY A 113 -5.46 -7.86 16.84
C GLY A 113 -4.65 -7.50 18.08
N LEU A 114 -3.70 -6.57 17.93
CA LEU A 114 -2.88 -6.06 19.02
C LEU A 114 -3.74 -5.33 20.07
N ILE A 115 -4.60 -4.40 19.67
CA ILE A 115 -5.52 -3.68 20.57
C ILE A 115 -6.43 -4.67 21.34
N ASP A 116 -6.93 -5.69 20.64
CA ASP A 116 -7.81 -6.69 21.27
C ASP A 116 -7.09 -7.50 22.34
N VAL A 117 -5.83 -7.88 22.12
CA VAL A 117 -5.01 -8.64 23.08
C VAL A 117 -4.56 -7.76 24.25
N GLU A 118 -4.21 -6.50 23.99
CA GLU A 118 -3.70 -5.58 25.03
C GLU A 118 -4.78 -5.11 26.00
N SER A 119 -5.94 -4.75 25.51
CA SER A 119 -6.97 -4.11 26.33
C SER A 119 -8.38 -4.65 26.16
N SER A 120 -8.60 -5.58 25.22
CA SER A 120 -9.95 -5.93 24.74
C SER A 120 -10.76 -4.68 24.34
N TRP A 121 -10.09 -3.69 23.74
CA TRP A 121 -10.66 -2.39 23.34
C TRP A 121 -11.14 -1.52 24.53
N ASN A 122 -10.60 -1.71 25.73
CA ASN A 122 -10.90 -0.86 26.88
C ASN A 122 -9.87 0.29 26.97
N PRO A 123 -10.26 1.56 26.70
CA PRO A 123 -9.32 2.68 26.73
C PRO A 123 -8.91 3.09 28.16
N ASP A 124 -9.65 2.67 29.18
CA ASP A 124 -9.47 3.12 30.57
C ASP A 124 -8.64 2.17 31.42
N ILE A 125 -8.13 1.07 30.82
CA ILE A 125 -7.41 0.04 31.57
C ILE A 125 -5.97 0.45 31.88
N THR A 126 -5.52 0.08 33.08
CA THR A 126 -4.11 0.16 33.51
C THR A 126 -3.66 -1.20 33.98
N SER A 127 -2.50 -1.68 33.50
CA SER A 127 -1.90 -2.93 33.96
C SER A 127 -1.11 -2.74 35.25
N GLU A 128 -0.72 -3.87 35.89
CA GLU A 128 0.18 -3.86 37.05
C GLU A 128 1.54 -3.23 36.75
N ALA A 129 2.02 -3.32 35.49
CA ALA A 129 3.23 -2.66 35.01
C ALA A 129 3.03 -1.17 34.67
N ASN A 130 1.87 -0.58 35.00
CA ASN A 130 1.51 0.81 34.69
C ASN A 130 1.38 1.12 33.20
N ALA A 131 1.20 0.11 32.34
CA ALA A 131 0.82 0.32 30.94
C ALA A 131 -0.65 0.75 30.85
N LYS A 132 -0.99 1.65 29.91
CA LYS A 132 -2.28 2.34 29.86
C LYS A 132 -2.93 2.31 28.49
N GLY A 133 -4.25 2.27 28.49
CA GLY A 133 -5.10 2.51 27.33
C GLY A 133 -5.19 1.35 26.36
N LEU A 134 -5.69 1.62 25.14
CA LEU A 134 -6.03 0.61 24.14
C LEU A 134 -4.87 -0.31 23.76
N MET A 135 -3.66 0.23 23.67
CA MET A 135 -2.45 -0.50 23.25
C MET A 135 -1.48 -0.72 24.41
N GLN A 136 -1.92 -0.51 25.65
CA GLN A 136 -1.11 -0.72 26.86
C GLN A 136 0.27 -0.08 26.77
N VAL A 137 0.29 1.23 26.45
CA VAL A 137 1.54 1.98 26.30
C VAL A 137 2.12 2.34 27.66
N LEU A 138 3.41 2.07 27.87
CA LEU A 138 4.13 2.49 29.06
C LEU A 138 4.37 4.01 29.06
N PRO A 139 4.32 4.69 30.23
CA PRO A 139 4.64 6.11 30.34
C PRO A 139 6.02 6.50 29.80
N SER A 140 7.02 5.64 29.94
CA SER A 140 8.37 5.85 29.40
C SER A 140 8.37 5.90 27.88
N THR A 141 7.67 4.95 27.23
CA THR A 141 7.51 4.90 25.78
C THR A 141 6.77 6.16 25.28
N ALA A 142 5.65 6.49 25.92
CA ALA A 142 4.86 7.66 25.53
C ALA A 142 5.68 8.98 25.60
N ARG A 143 6.46 9.19 26.65
CA ARG A 143 7.28 10.40 26.77
C ARG A 143 8.25 10.55 25.61
N SER A 144 8.83 9.47 25.12
CA SER A 144 9.77 9.50 24.00
C SER A 144 9.08 9.96 22.72
N TYR A 145 7.90 9.39 22.41
CA TYR A 145 7.15 9.71 21.18
C TYR A 145 6.49 11.09 21.24
N LEU A 146 5.82 11.44 22.34
CA LEU A 146 5.12 12.72 22.45
C LEU A 146 6.09 13.90 22.54
N ARG A 147 7.31 13.70 23.08
CA ARG A 147 8.36 14.73 23.05
C ARG A 147 8.82 15.03 21.62
N LEU A 148 8.90 14.02 20.75
CA LEU A 148 9.21 14.22 19.34
C LEU A 148 8.15 15.06 18.62
N GLU A 149 6.90 14.83 18.97
CA GLU A 149 5.74 15.55 18.41
C GLU A 149 5.46 16.89 19.12
N ARG A 150 6.30 17.30 20.10
CA ARG A 150 6.11 18.50 20.93
C ARG A 150 4.77 18.56 21.66
N ILE A 151 4.20 17.38 21.98
CA ILE A 151 2.98 17.25 22.77
C ILE A 151 3.37 17.15 24.24
N ASP A 152 2.72 17.99 25.07
CA ASP A 152 2.95 17.98 26.52
C ASP A 152 2.42 16.68 27.13
N TYR A 153 3.30 15.87 27.66
CA TYR A 153 2.95 14.58 28.23
C TYR A 153 2.33 14.75 29.63
N LYS A 154 1.10 14.28 29.75
CA LYS A 154 0.45 14.01 31.04
C LYS A 154 0.08 12.54 31.08
N GLU A 155 0.09 11.94 32.26
CA GLU A 155 -0.23 10.51 32.40
C GLU A 155 -1.64 10.18 31.93
N SER A 156 -2.58 11.11 32.12
CA SER A 156 -3.96 11.03 31.61
C SER A 156 -4.06 11.03 30.08
N THR A 157 -3.05 11.54 29.38
CA THR A 157 -3.00 11.56 27.91
C THR A 157 -3.03 10.15 27.32
N LEU A 158 -2.55 9.14 28.04
CA LEU A 158 -2.54 7.75 27.59
C LEU A 158 -3.91 7.06 27.64
N TYR A 159 -4.90 7.66 28.27
CA TYR A 159 -6.30 7.19 28.20
C TYR A 159 -7.06 7.79 27.01
N ASP A 160 -6.47 8.79 26.31
CA ASP A 160 -7.01 9.22 25.03
C ASP A 160 -6.76 8.14 23.96
N PRO A 161 -7.83 7.53 23.41
CA PRO A 161 -7.70 6.40 22.48
C PRO A 161 -6.89 6.74 21.23
N VAL A 162 -6.99 7.98 20.74
CA VAL A 162 -6.33 8.46 19.53
C VAL A 162 -4.82 8.59 19.79
N ILE A 163 -4.44 9.27 20.86
CA ILE A 163 -3.02 9.46 21.22
C ILE A 163 -2.38 8.09 21.54
N ASN A 164 -3.09 7.26 22.27
CA ASN A 164 -2.61 5.94 22.65
C ASN A 164 -2.30 5.07 21.43
N VAL A 165 -3.19 5.05 20.43
CA VAL A 165 -3.00 4.31 19.18
C VAL A 165 -1.87 4.90 18.34
N ILE A 166 -1.74 6.22 18.25
CA ILE A 166 -0.62 6.86 17.53
C ILE A 166 0.71 6.39 18.12
N VAL A 167 0.86 6.46 19.44
CA VAL A 167 2.10 6.06 20.11
C VAL A 167 2.34 4.56 19.98
N GLY A 168 1.34 3.73 20.24
CA GLY A 168 1.48 2.27 20.22
C GLY A 168 1.82 1.72 18.84
N LEU A 169 1.15 2.19 17.77
CA LEU A 169 1.46 1.76 16.41
C LEU A 169 2.80 2.31 15.91
N SER A 170 3.17 3.53 16.31
CA SER A 170 4.49 4.07 15.98
C SER A 170 5.60 3.25 16.65
N PHE A 171 5.41 2.87 17.90
CA PHE A 171 6.35 2.01 18.62
C PHE A 171 6.48 0.63 17.96
N LEU A 172 5.36 -0.01 17.60
CA LEU A 172 5.39 -1.29 16.86
C LEU A 172 6.14 -1.17 15.53
N ALA A 173 5.89 -0.08 14.79
CA ALA A 173 6.57 0.16 13.50
C ALA A 173 8.08 0.32 13.66
N ASP A 174 8.52 1.04 14.69
CA ASP A 174 9.95 1.26 14.94
C ASP A 174 10.64 -0.04 15.40
N LEU A 175 9.96 -0.86 16.20
CA LEU A 175 10.44 -2.22 16.53
C LEU A 175 10.58 -3.08 15.26
N HIS A 176 9.58 -3.05 14.39
CA HIS A 176 9.62 -3.80 13.14
C HIS A 176 10.77 -3.32 12.23
N ALA A 177 10.94 -2.01 12.07
CA ALA A 177 12.02 -1.46 11.27
C ALA A 177 13.40 -1.86 11.82
N ALA A 178 13.58 -1.80 13.14
CA ALA A 178 14.82 -2.22 13.80
C ALA A 178 15.13 -3.71 13.59
N HIS A 179 14.12 -4.58 13.61
CA HIS A 179 14.33 -6.01 13.38
C HIS A 179 14.61 -6.32 11.90
N VAL A 180 13.97 -5.63 10.96
CA VAL A 180 14.32 -5.74 9.53
C VAL A 180 15.75 -5.28 9.27
N GLU A 181 16.18 -4.16 9.87
CA GLU A 181 17.55 -3.65 9.76
C GLU A 181 18.57 -4.63 10.36
N ALA A 182 18.20 -5.32 11.43
CA ALA A 182 19.01 -6.39 12.03
C ALA A 182 19.08 -7.69 11.20
N GLY A 183 18.42 -7.75 10.05
CA GLY A 183 18.50 -8.85 9.09
C GLY A 183 17.51 -9.99 9.33
N TYR A 184 16.44 -9.76 10.09
CA TYR A 184 15.35 -10.74 10.18
C TYR A 184 14.48 -10.70 8.93
N GLU A 185 13.98 -11.87 8.48
CA GLU A 185 13.01 -11.97 7.40
C GLU A 185 11.75 -11.14 7.73
N LYS A 186 11.11 -10.56 6.70
CA LYS A 186 10.02 -9.61 6.90
C LYS A 186 8.82 -10.22 7.63
N GLU A 187 8.52 -11.47 7.35
CA GLU A 187 7.46 -12.24 8.01
C GLU A 187 7.79 -12.52 9.49
N ASP A 188 9.01 -12.97 9.78
CA ASP A 188 9.48 -13.25 11.15
C ASP A 188 9.65 -11.94 11.95
N SER A 189 9.94 -10.82 11.29
CA SER A 189 10.20 -9.55 11.98
C SER A 189 8.98 -9.01 12.73
N TYR A 190 7.75 -9.26 12.27
CA TYR A 190 6.55 -8.88 13.02
C TYR A 190 6.35 -9.73 14.28
N GLU A 191 6.59 -11.03 14.21
CA GLU A 191 6.52 -11.90 15.39
C GLU A 191 7.51 -11.45 16.46
N ILE A 192 8.77 -11.20 16.06
CA ILE A 192 9.82 -10.69 16.95
C ILE A 192 9.47 -9.30 17.49
N SER A 193 8.85 -8.44 16.69
CA SER A 193 8.43 -7.10 17.09
C SER A 193 7.30 -7.14 18.11
N LEU A 194 6.33 -8.02 17.96
CA LEU A 194 5.28 -8.26 18.94
C LEU A 194 5.86 -8.79 20.26
N HIS A 195 6.86 -9.65 20.16
CA HIS A 195 7.57 -10.13 21.34
C HIS A 195 8.31 -9.00 22.06
N SER A 196 8.99 -8.11 21.29
CA SER A 196 9.67 -6.91 21.82
C SER A 196 8.69 -5.90 22.38
N TYR A 197 7.51 -5.79 21.80
CA TYR A 197 6.44 -4.93 22.29
C TYR A 197 6.00 -5.34 23.70
N PHE A 198 5.79 -6.61 23.91
CA PHE A 198 5.34 -7.16 25.19
C PHE A 198 6.45 -7.26 26.24
N TRP A 199 7.62 -7.75 25.87
CA TRP A 199 8.71 -8.09 26.80
C TRP A 199 9.83 -7.04 26.87
N GLY A 200 9.87 -6.10 25.95
CA GLY A 200 10.94 -5.13 25.78
C GLY A 200 12.09 -5.64 24.92
N GLN A 201 12.75 -4.71 24.22
CA GLN A 201 13.83 -5.01 23.27
C GLN A 201 15.01 -5.76 23.88
N SER A 202 15.41 -5.40 25.11
CA SER A 202 16.56 -6.04 25.77
C SER A 202 16.33 -7.51 26.04
N ASN A 203 15.13 -7.88 26.49
CA ASN A 203 14.78 -9.28 26.75
C ASN A 203 14.66 -10.07 25.45
N THR A 204 14.10 -9.45 24.41
CA THR A 204 13.97 -10.07 23.09
C THR A 204 15.34 -10.28 22.44
N ALA A 205 16.27 -9.33 22.54
CA ALA A 205 17.61 -9.44 22.01
C ALA A 205 18.39 -10.61 22.64
N MET A 206 18.16 -10.92 23.93
CA MET A 206 18.77 -12.09 24.59
C MET A 206 18.27 -13.42 23.99
N LEU A 207 17.02 -13.48 23.52
CA LEU A 207 16.40 -14.67 22.99
C LEU A 207 16.75 -14.90 21.52
N TYR A 208 16.69 -13.85 20.71
CA TYR A 208 16.86 -13.92 19.26
C TYR A 208 18.30 -13.59 18.82
N GLY A 209 19.14 -13.02 19.69
CA GLY A 209 20.54 -12.68 19.39
C GLY A 209 21.47 -13.90 19.15
N LYS A 210 20.96 -15.11 19.39
CA LYS A 210 21.59 -16.38 18.97
C LYS A 210 20.72 -16.94 17.83
N LYS A 211 21.17 -16.78 16.61
CA LYS A 211 20.54 -17.17 15.34
C LYS A 211 20.02 -18.63 15.26
N ASP A 212 20.14 -19.41 16.34
CA ASP A 212 19.86 -20.83 16.41
C ASP A 212 18.85 -21.23 17.52
N SER A 213 18.26 -20.27 18.20
CA SER A 213 17.37 -20.56 19.34
C SER A 213 15.89 -20.32 19.04
N ARG A 214 15.36 -20.93 17.96
CA ARG A 214 13.90 -21.12 17.79
C ARG A 214 13.31 -22.12 18.79
N VAL A 215 14.05 -22.45 19.84
CA VAL A 215 13.68 -23.52 20.77
C VAL A 215 13.35 -22.93 22.13
N ASN A 216 12.09 -23.06 22.50
CA ASN A 216 11.55 -22.82 23.85
C ASN A 216 11.71 -21.42 24.42
N THR A 217 11.22 -20.40 23.74
CA THR A 217 11.02 -19.09 24.37
C THR A 217 9.80 -19.17 25.30
N PRO A 218 9.98 -18.93 26.62
CA PRO A 218 8.85 -18.86 27.52
C PRO A 218 8.04 -17.62 27.16
N ASN A 219 6.96 -17.77 26.45
CA ASN A 219 5.95 -16.79 26.08
C ASN A 219 5.72 -16.53 24.56
N MET A 220 6.02 -17.50 23.71
CA MET A 220 5.57 -17.48 22.30
C MET A 220 4.04 -17.34 22.16
N SER A 221 3.29 -17.52 23.27
CA SER A 221 1.84 -17.38 23.26
C SER A 221 1.35 -15.95 22.94
N TYR A 222 2.15 -14.90 23.22
CA TYR A 222 1.69 -13.53 22.99
C TYR A 222 1.65 -13.15 21.50
N PRO A 223 2.74 -13.27 20.71
CA PRO A 223 2.67 -13.03 19.28
C PRO A 223 1.63 -13.91 18.59
N ILE A 224 1.54 -15.20 18.97
CA ILE A 224 0.54 -16.13 18.41
C ILE A 224 -0.88 -15.60 18.65
N ARG A 225 -1.22 -15.21 19.87
CA ARG A 225 -2.54 -14.63 20.17
C ARG A 225 -2.85 -13.38 19.36
N VAL A 226 -1.86 -12.47 19.20
CA VAL A 226 -2.04 -11.27 18.40
C VAL A 226 -2.29 -11.63 16.94
N MET A 227 -1.53 -12.56 16.37
CA MET A 227 -1.68 -13.00 14.98
C MET A 227 -3.00 -13.76 14.74
N GLU A 228 -3.46 -14.56 15.68
CA GLU A 228 -4.77 -15.21 15.63
C GLU A 228 -5.91 -14.16 15.66
N ARG A 229 -5.79 -13.14 16.51
CA ARG A 229 -6.75 -12.03 16.52
C ARG A 229 -6.69 -11.20 15.24
N ALA A 230 -5.50 -10.96 14.69
CA ALA A 230 -5.34 -10.31 13.39
C ALA A 230 -6.05 -11.09 12.28
N LYS A 231 -5.87 -12.41 12.22
CA LYS A 231 -6.58 -13.28 11.27
C LYS A 231 -8.09 -13.14 11.40
N PHE A 232 -8.62 -13.17 12.63
CA PHE A 232 -10.05 -12.96 12.88
C PHE A 232 -10.56 -11.62 12.32
N TYR A 233 -9.81 -10.53 12.49
CA TYR A 233 -10.19 -9.23 11.95
C TYR A 233 -10.08 -9.16 10.42
N LYS A 234 -9.10 -9.84 9.86
CA LYS A 234 -8.95 -9.98 8.40
C LYS A 234 -10.13 -10.71 7.76
N GLU A 235 -10.62 -11.76 8.40
CA GLU A 235 -11.82 -12.50 7.97
C GLU A 235 -13.10 -11.66 8.08
N LYS A 236 -13.11 -10.62 8.91
CA LYS A 236 -14.19 -9.63 8.99
C LYS A 236 -14.11 -8.51 7.93
N GLY A 237 -13.07 -8.49 7.09
CA GLY A 237 -12.90 -7.53 6.00
C GLY A 237 -11.98 -6.34 6.31
N LEU A 238 -11.08 -6.47 7.29
CA LEU A 238 -10.01 -5.51 7.56
C LEU A 238 -8.70 -5.87 6.89
#